data_d5bc44c5670e7340a00053d162057de6
#
_entry.id   d5bc44c5670e7340a00053d162057de6
#
_cell.length_a   1.000
_cell.length_b   1.000
_cell.length_c   1.000
_cell.angle_alpha   90.00
_cell.angle_beta   90.00
_cell.angle_gamma   90.00
#
_symmetry.space_group_name_H-M   'P 1'
#
loop_
_entity.id
_entity.type
_entity.pdbx_description
1 polymer ?
#
loop_
_entity_poly.entity_id
_entity_poly.type
_entity_poly.pdbx_seq_one_letter_code
_entity_poly.pdbx_strand_id
1 'polypeptide(L)'
;MLRKHLTRTRLGLVLAVGAGVLLGAVFGQPGSGRAASSAVPKNTKPPAISGTAVVGSTLVATRGAWSGSPTSFHYGWSRCDATGAACIAIGGATARIYTVTSADVGHTLRVTVTARNADGSSSATSAASAVVPTSGCPNATGTVPVASLVPPERLQIASASLAPSLTRSTNTIRIRVVIQACDTRPVQGATVFATAIPYNQFAVAQGTTGADGSVTLTEARRSGFPASRHQRLLAVFVRASKPGDPALGGVSSRRVVAFPFAHH
;
A
#
# COMPACT_ATOMS: atom_id res chain seq x y z
N MET A 1 -6.82 27.90 55.04
CA MET A 1 -7.54 29.18 55.18
C MET A 1 -8.68 29.24 54.23
N LEU A 2 -9.71 29.41 54.67
CA LEU A 2 -11.08 29.95 54.74
C LEU A 2 -12.05 29.17 53.87
N ARG A 3 -12.92 28.37 54.43
CA ARG A 3 -14.20 28.54 55.17
C ARG A 3 -15.30 29.24 54.38
N LYS A 4 -16.43 28.43 54.25
CA LYS A 4 -17.85 28.72 54.47
C LYS A 4 -18.57 29.50 53.33
N HIS A 5 -19.82 29.17 52.92
CA HIS A 5 -21.04 29.09 53.77
C HIS A 5 -22.13 28.26 53.13
N LEU A 6 -22.82 27.52 53.99
CA LEU A 6 -24.19 27.00 53.79
C LEU A 6 -25.21 28.12 53.82
N THR A 7 -26.30 27.99 53.07
CA THR A 7 -27.57 28.59 53.50
C THR A 7 -28.77 27.65 53.19
N ARG A 8 -29.36 27.15 54.26
CA ARG A 8 -30.68 26.50 54.28
C ARG A 8 -31.75 27.59 54.33
N THR A 9 -32.87 27.42 53.62
CA THR A 9 -34.11 28.07 53.99
C THR A 9 -35.31 27.16 53.82
N ARG A 10 -36.16 27.21 54.78
CA ARG A 10 -37.26 26.32 55.19
C ARG A 10 -38.53 26.66 54.44
N LEU A 11 -39.37 25.66 54.21
CA LEU A 11 -40.73 25.42 54.73
C LEU A 11 -41.81 26.48 54.46
N GLY A 12 -42.80 26.05 53.72
CA GLY A 12 -44.10 26.72 53.58
C GLY A 12 -45.14 25.70 53.19
N LEU A 13 -45.84 25.17 54.20
CA LEU A 13 -47.00 24.30 54.11
C LEU A 13 -48.22 25.17 53.97
N VAL A 14 -49.03 25.02 52.87
CA VAL A 14 -50.38 25.54 52.80
C VAL A 14 -51.32 24.43 52.37
N LEU A 15 -52.21 24.03 53.29
CA LEU A 15 -53.35 23.17 52.99
C LEU A 15 -54.44 24.06 52.35
N ALA A 16 -55.03 23.63 51.22
CA ALA A 16 -56.33 24.06 50.73
C ALA A 16 -57.11 22.83 50.27
N VAL A 17 -58.21 22.60 50.95
CA VAL A 17 -59.21 21.59 50.64
C VAL A 17 -60.13 22.17 49.56
N GLY A 18 -60.42 21.41 48.50
CA GLY A 18 -61.34 21.82 47.43
C GLY A 18 -61.73 20.72 46.47
N ALA A 19 -62.83 20.10 46.72
CA ALA A 19 -63.85 19.49 45.84
C ALA A 19 -63.42 18.71 44.60
N GLY A 20 -63.81 17.46 44.56
CA GLY A 20 -63.62 16.48 43.52
C GLY A 20 -64.25 16.76 42.18
N VAL A 21 -63.53 16.38 41.15
CA VAL A 21 -64.08 15.97 39.85
C VAL A 21 -63.40 14.68 39.48
N LEU A 22 -64.16 13.59 39.40
CA LEU A 22 -63.74 12.31 38.84
C LEU A 22 -63.56 12.47 37.32
N LEU A 23 -62.31 12.76 36.86
CA LEU A 23 -61.92 12.49 35.48
C LEU A 23 -61.23 11.16 35.45
N GLY A 24 -61.84 10.22 34.72
CA GLY A 24 -61.25 8.91 34.48
C GLY A 24 -59.86 9.02 33.83
N ALA A 25 -58.87 8.66 34.60
CA ALA A 25 -57.51 8.44 34.04
C ALA A 25 -57.53 7.17 33.16
N VAL A 26 -57.60 7.40 31.87
CA VAL A 26 -57.21 6.35 30.89
C VAL A 26 -55.71 6.08 31.13
N PHE A 27 -55.39 5.04 31.88
CA PHE A 27 -54.05 4.48 31.89
C PHE A 27 -53.77 3.95 30.48
N GLY A 28 -53.17 4.80 29.64
CA GLY A 28 -52.53 4.34 28.45
C GLY A 28 -51.47 3.31 28.85
N GLN A 29 -51.73 2.05 28.55
CA GLN A 29 -50.72 1.03 28.67
C GLN A 29 -49.46 1.49 27.88
N PRO A 30 -48.27 1.49 28.49
CA PRO A 30 -47.06 1.65 27.70
C PRO A 30 -47.10 0.55 26.64
N GLY A 31 -47.27 0.96 25.39
CA GLY A 31 -47.21 0.04 24.28
C GLY A 31 -45.97 -0.80 24.46
N SER A 32 -46.15 -2.11 24.61
CA SER A 32 -45.06 -3.09 24.57
C SER A 32 -44.41 -2.92 23.22
N GLY A 33 -43.36 -2.07 23.17
CA GLY A 33 -42.51 -1.96 22.01
C GLY A 33 -42.01 -3.37 21.76
N ARG A 34 -42.62 -4.04 20.77
CA ARG A 34 -42.20 -5.33 20.33
C ARG A 34 -40.74 -5.14 19.91
N ALA A 35 -39.82 -5.56 20.77
CA ALA A 35 -38.42 -5.63 20.39
C ALA A 35 -38.40 -6.31 19.04
N ALA A 36 -37.92 -5.61 18.02
CA ALA A 36 -37.79 -6.20 16.70
C ALA A 36 -36.94 -7.49 16.89
N SER A 37 -37.56 -8.66 16.66
CA SER A 37 -36.86 -9.95 16.71
C SER A 37 -35.67 -9.82 15.80
N SER A 38 -34.48 -9.72 16.35
CA SER A 38 -33.28 -9.67 15.54
C SER A 38 -33.03 -11.10 15.07
N ALA A 39 -33.22 -11.34 13.78
CA ALA A 39 -32.94 -12.65 13.20
C ALA A 39 -31.43 -12.88 13.11
N VAL A 40 -31.01 -14.14 13.09
CA VAL A 40 -29.62 -14.51 12.80
C VAL A 40 -29.15 -13.79 11.54
N PRO A 41 -27.94 -13.22 11.53
CA PRO A 41 -27.43 -12.51 10.36
C PRO A 41 -27.47 -13.36 9.10
N LYS A 42 -27.94 -12.77 7.99
CA LYS A 42 -27.96 -13.44 6.68
C LYS A 42 -27.20 -12.55 5.68
N ASN A 43 -26.25 -13.17 4.97
CA ASN A 43 -25.50 -12.43 3.94
C ASN A 43 -26.42 -12.10 2.76
N THR A 44 -26.44 -10.84 2.34
CA THR A 44 -27.19 -10.30 1.19
C THR A 44 -26.29 -9.88 0.05
N LYS A 45 -25.00 -9.60 0.33
CA LYS A 45 -23.95 -9.36 -0.66
C LYS A 45 -22.65 -9.96 -0.14
N PRO A 46 -21.98 -10.84 -0.89
CA PRO A 46 -20.71 -11.45 -0.46
C PRO A 46 -19.63 -10.41 -0.10
N PRO A 47 -18.70 -10.76 0.79
CA PRO A 47 -17.46 -10.00 0.98
C PRO A 47 -16.71 -9.89 -0.34
N ALA A 48 -15.88 -8.85 -0.46
CA ALA A 48 -14.99 -8.67 -1.61
C ALA A 48 -13.58 -8.35 -1.13
N ILE A 49 -12.59 -8.73 -1.94
CA ILE A 49 -11.18 -8.39 -1.74
C ILE A 49 -10.82 -7.28 -2.71
N SER A 50 -10.10 -6.27 -2.23
CA SER A 50 -9.50 -5.21 -3.02
C SER A 50 -7.98 -5.14 -2.77
N GLY A 51 -7.24 -4.63 -3.73
CA GLY A 51 -5.78 -4.62 -3.75
C GLY A 51 -5.21 -5.56 -4.81
N THR A 52 -3.88 -5.56 -4.95
CA THR A 52 -3.17 -6.41 -5.92
C THR A 52 -2.58 -7.61 -5.20
N ALA A 53 -2.87 -8.82 -5.67
CA ALA A 53 -2.37 -10.06 -5.11
C ALA A 53 -0.90 -10.30 -5.52
N VAL A 54 0.03 -9.55 -4.94
CA VAL A 54 1.47 -9.63 -5.17
C VAL A 54 2.18 -9.65 -3.82
N VAL A 55 3.22 -10.45 -3.68
CA VAL A 55 4.01 -10.56 -2.42
C VAL A 55 4.42 -9.18 -1.90
N GLY A 56 4.17 -8.94 -0.61
CA GLY A 56 4.41 -7.66 0.06
C GLY A 56 3.30 -6.63 -0.10
N SER A 57 2.32 -6.84 -0.97
CA SER A 57 1.15 -5.97 -1.14
C SER A 57 0.07 -6.28 -0.09
N THR A 58 -0.76 -5.28 0.17
CA THR A 58 -1.85 -5.38 1.13
C THR A 58 -3.18 -5.61 0.42
N LEU A 59 -3.90 -6.64 0.82
CA LEU A 59 -5.27 -6.89 0.44
C LEU A 59 -6.22 -6.42 1.54
N VAL A 60 -7.34 -5.81 1.16
CA VAL A 60 -8.34 -5.30 2.08
C VAL A 60 -9.68 -5.99 1.81
N ALA A 61 -10.26 -6.58 2.84
CA ALA A 61 -11.57 -7.21 2.78
C ALA A 61 -12.70 -6.21 3.03
N THR A 62 -13.78 -6.28 2.27
CA THR A 62 -15.06 -5.70 2.67
C THR A 62 -15.83 -6.72 3.51
N ARG A 63 -16.69 -6.25 4.41
CA ARG A 63 -17.55 -7.16 5.19
C ARG A 63 -18.73 -7.73 4.40
N GLY A 64 -18.99 -7.23 3.17
CA GLY A 64 -20.23 -7.53 2.45
C GLY A 64 -21.45 -6.76 3.02
N ALA A 65 -22.65 -7.18 2.63
CA ALA A 65 -23.89 -6.66 3.19
C ALA A 65 -24.66 -7.81 3.90
N TRP A 66 -25.34 -7.46 4.98
CA TRP A 66 -25.99 -8.42 5.85
C TRP A 66 -27.33 -7.88 6.34
N SER A 67 -28.34 -8.73 6.45
CA SER A 67 -29.55 -8.51 7.21
C SER A 67 -29.42 -9.07 8.64
N GLY A 68 -30.41 -8.84 9.52
CA GLY A 68 -30.40 -9.35 10.90
C GLY A 68 -29.53 -8.53 11.86
N SER A 69 -29.17 -7.30 11.51
CA SER A 69 -28.47 -6.34 12.39
C SER A 69 -27.24 -6.93 13.11
N PRO A 70 -26.19 -7.39 12.39
CA PRO A 70 -25.00 -7.93 13.02
C PRO A 70 -24.31 -6.88 13.90
N THR A 71 -23.86 -7.31 15.08
CA THR A 71 -23.15 -6.46 16.05
C THR A 71 -21.63 -6.61 15.97
N SER A 72 -21.15 -7.73 15.40
CA SER A 72 -19.71 -7.97 15.21
C SER A 72 -19.42 -8.72 13.93
N PHE A 73 -18.15 -8.58 13.45
CA PHE A 73 -17.63 -9.23 12.27
C PHE A 73 -16.24 -9.81 12.57
N HIS A 74 -16.03 -11.06 12.20
CA HIS A 74 -14.74 -11.74 12.24
C HIS A 74 -14.30 -12.10 10.84
N TYR A 75 -13.01 -12.02 10.59
CA TYR A 75 -12.41 -12.32 9.30
C TYR A 75 -11.53 -13.55 9.43
N GLY A 76 -11.45 -14.35 8.37
CA GLY A 76 -10.51 -15.45 8.24
C GLY A 76 -10.05 -15.56 6.80
N TRP A 77 -8.74 -15.45 6.58
CA TRP A 77 -8.16 -15.58 5.26
C TRP A 77 -7.79 -17.04 4.98
N SER A 78 -7.94 -17.44 3.74
CA SER A 78 -7.59 -18.77 3.25
C SER A 78 -6.78 -18.68 1.98
N ARG A 79 -5.83 -19.60 1.85
CA ARG A 79 -5.06 -19.83 0.64
C ARG A 79 -5.74 -20.96 -0.12
N CYS A 80 -6.03 -20.75 -1.39
CA CYS A 80 -6.66 -21.71 -2.27
C CYS A 80 -5.72 -22.07 -3.43
N ASP A 81 -6.01 -23.12 -4.17
CA ASP A 81 -5.28 -23.41 -5.39
C ASP A 81 -5.46 -22.30 -6.46
N ALA A 82 -4.79 -22.43 -7.60
CA ALA A 82 -4.84 -21.45 -8.68
C ALA A 82 -6.24 -21.28 -9.30
N THR A 83 -7.13 -22.26 -9.12
CA THR A 83 -8.52 -22.21 -9.60
C THR A 83 -9.49 -21.58 -8.59
N GLY A 84 -9.01 -21.29 -7.37
CA GLY A 84 -9.82 -20.79 -6.26
C GLY A 84 -10.54 -21.89 -5.48
N ALA A 85 -10.15 -23.14 -5.65
CA ALA A 85 -10.62 -24.31 -4.90
C ALA A 85 -9.59 -24.79 -3.86
N ALA A 86 -9.86 -25.92 -3.18
CA ALA A 86 -8.95 -26.54 -2.21
C ALA A 86 -8.36 -25.54 -1.19
N CYS A 87 -9.22 -24.74 -0.56
CA CYS A 87 -8.81 -23.66 0.34
C CYS A 87 -8.36 -24.17 1.71
N ILE A 88 -7.23 -23.71 2.20
CA ILE A 88 -6.69 -23.98 3.53
C ILE A 88 -6.62 -22.66 4.30
N ALA A 89 -7.11 -22.64 5.54
CA ALA A 89 -7.07 -21.46 6.40
C ALA A 89 -5.62 -21.03 6.68
N ILE A 90 -5.38 -19.70 6.62
CA ILE A 90 -4.08 -19.12 6.99
C ILE A 90 -4.11 -18.81 8.48
N GLY A 91 -3.32 -19.54 9.26
CA GLY A 91 -3.26 -19.38 10.71
C GLY A 91 -2.94 -17.94 11.12
N GLY A 92 -3.73 -17.38 12.05
CA GLY A 92 -3.54 -16.02 12.54
C GLY A 92 -3.99 -14.88 11.60
N ALA A 93 -4.41 -15.16 10.36
CA ALA A 93 -4.89 -14.16 9.42
C ALA A 93 -6.36 -13.80 9.68
N THR A 94 -6.62 -13.11 10.80
CA THR A 94 -7.97 -12.76 11.29
C THR A 94 -8.30 -11.28 11.18
N ALA A 95 -7.40 -10.47 10.65
CA ALA A 95 -7.65 -9.05 10.43
C ALA A 95 -8.40 -8.78 9.11
N ARG A 96 -9.06 -7.64 9.04
CA ARG A 96 -9.67 -7.13 7.79
C ARG A 96 -8.66 -6.95 6.66
N ILE A 97 -7.40 -6.78 7.01
CA ILE A 97 -6.27 -6.52 6.12
C ILE A 97 -5.36 -7.73 6.14
N TYR A 98 -4.87 -8.14 4.98
CA TYR A 98 -3.90 -9.22 4.84
C TYR A 98 -2.74 -8.78 3.96
N THR A 99 -1.50 -8.97 4.44
CA THR A 99 -0.30 -8.74 3.63
C THR A 99 0.08 -10.06 2.96
N VAL A 100 0.11 -10.05 1.63
CA VAL A 100 0.47 -11.21 0.81
C VAL A 100 1.91 -11.61 1.08
N THR A 101 2.14 -12.87 1.34
CA THR A 101 3.45 -13.45 1.68
C THR A 101 4.02 -14.31 0.54
N SER A 102 5.28 -14.70 0.62
CA SER A 102 5.89 -15.62 -0.34
C SER A 102 5.24 -17.01 -0.32
N ALA A 103 4.61 -17.41 0.79
CA ALA A 103 3.88 -18.67 0.88
C ALA A 103 2.59 -18.68 0.04
N ASP A 104 2.10 -17.51 -0.38
CA ASP A 104 0.89 -17.38 -1.20
C ASP A 104 1.16 -17.50 -2.70
N VAL A 105 2.45 -17.54 -3.09
CA VAL A 105 2.85 -17.63 -4.50
C VAL A 105 2.26 -18.88 -5.16
N GLY A 106 1.69 -18.70 -6.35
CA GLY A 106 0.99 -19.75 -7.10
C GLY A 106 -0.44 -20.04 -6.61
N HIS A 107 -0.90 -19.35 -5.57
CA HIS A 107 -2.21 -19.52 -4.96
C HIS A 107 -3.11 -18.32 -5.18
N THR A 108 -4.42 -18.53 -5.04
CA THR A 108 -5.41 -17.46 -4.87
C THR A 108 -5.74 -17.30 -3.38
N LEU A 109 -6.31 -16.17 -3.02
CA LEU A 109 -6.70 -15.85 -1.65
C LEU A 109 -8.21 -15.61 -1.58
N ARG A 110 -8.83 -16.08 -0.51
CA ARG A 110 -10.23 -15.80 -0.17
C ARG A 110 -10.31 -15.30 1.27
N VAL A 111 -11.35 -14.52 1.56
CA VAL A 111 -11.70 -14.12 2.92
C VAL A 111 -13.10 -14.61 3.25
N THR A 112 -13.24 -15.25 4.39
CA THR A 112 -14.53 -15.58 5.00
C THR A 112 -14.82 -14.56 6.08
N VAL A 113 -16.02 -13.95 6.01
CA VAL A 113 -16.51 -13.00 7.03
C VAL A 113 -17.65 -13.68 7.77
N THR A 114 -17.51 -13.76 9.10
CA THR A 114 -18.55 -14.25 10.00
C THR A 114 -19.20 -13.07 10.69
N ALA A 115 -20.46 -12.84 10.43
CA ALA A 115 -21.31 -11.84 11.07
C ALA A 115 -22.04 -12.47 12.25
N ARG A 116 -22.13 -11.78 13.38
CA ARG A 116 -22.73 -12.27 14.62
C ARG A 116 -23.62 -11.21 15.25
N ASN A 117 -24.72 -11.65 15.85
CA ASN A 117 -25.58 -10.92 16.77
C ASN A 117 -25.95 -11.80 17.98
N ALA A 118 -26.91 -11.36 18.81
CA ALA A 118 -27.36 -12.10 19.97
C ALA A 118 -28.05 -13.44 19.61
N ASP A 119 -28.69 -13.53 18.43
CA ASP A 119 -29.44 -14.69 18.00
C ASP A 119 -28.58 -15.75 17.31
N GLY A 120 -27.33 -15.40 16.94
CA GLY A 120 -26.41 -16.35 16.33
C GLY A 120 -25.38 -15.73 15.39
N SER A 121 -24.83 -16.58 14.53
CA SER A 121 -23.83 -16.16 13.53
C SER A 121 -24.02 -16.88 12.21
N SER A 122 -23.60 -16.23 11.13
CA SER A 122 -23.45 -16.88 9.83
C SER A 122 -22.25 -16.33 9.08
N SER A 123 -21.77 -17.07 8.10
CA SER A 123 -20.54 -16.75 7.36
C SER A 123 -20.79 -16.64 5.87
N ALA A 124 -19.99 -15.80 5.21
CA ALA A 124 -19.94 -15.70 3.76
C ALA A 124 -18.49 -15.53 3.30
N THR A 125 -18.18 -16.13 2.16
CA THR A 125 -16.82 -16.13 1.59
C THR A 125 -16.80 -15.32 0.31
N SER A 126 -15.70 -14.59 0.09
CA SER A 126 -15.46 -13.78 -1.11
C SER A 126 -15.26 -14.64 -2.36
N ALA A 127 -15.31 -14.03 -3.53
CA ALA A 127 -14.64 -14.55 -4.71
C ALA A 127 -13.13 -14.71 -4.44
N ALA A 128 -12.46 -15.57 -5.21
CA ALA A 128 -11.02 -15.71 -5.14
C ALA A 128 -10.33 -14.43 -5.68
N SER A 129 -9.17 -14.09 -5.13
CA SER A 129 -8.28 -13.08 -5.72
C SER A 129 -7.72 -13.55 -7.06
N ALA A 130 -6.99 -12.71 -7.77
CA ALA A 130 -6.05 -13.19 -8.78
C ALA A 130 -5.02 -14.14 -8.14
N VAL A 131 -4.43 -15.02 -8.95
CA VAL A 131 -3.30 -15.86 -8.53
C VAL A 131 -2.13 -14.95 -8.16
N VAL A 132 -1.51 -15.20 -7.01
CA VAL A 132 -0.28 -14.52 -6.61
C VAL A 132 0.84 -14.99 -7.54
N PRO A 133 1.46 -14.10 -8.34
CA PRO A 133 2.42 -14.51 -9.35
C PRO A 133 3.70 -15.08 -8.72
N THR A 134 4.36 -15.99 -9.41
CA THR A 134 5.66 -16.59 -9.04
C THR A 134 6.80 -15.57 -9.08
N SER A 135 6.68 -14.51 -9.87
CA SER A 135 7.57 -13.35 -9.88
C SER A 135 6.86 -12.15 -9.28
N GLY A 136 7.61 -11.26 -8.62
CA GLY A 136 7.08 -9.99 -8.11
C GLY A 136 6.63 -9.00 -9.21
N CYS A 137 6.31 -9.51 -10.40
CA CYS A 137 5.95 -8.76 -11.60
C CYS A 137 4.44 -8.69 -11.79
N PRO A 138 3.84 -7.51 -11.70
CA PRO A 138 2.44 -7.32 -12.04
C PRO A 138 2.28 -7.38 -13.55
N ASN A 139 1.19 -7.94 -14.02
CA ASN A 139 0.80 -8.03 -15.44
C ASN A 139 1.80 -8.79 -16.34
N ALA A 140 1.30 -9.42 -17.39
CA ALA A 140 2.12 -10.21 -18.33
C ALA A 140 2.85 -9.35 -19.39
N THR A 141 2.41 -8.11 -19.65
CA THR A 141 2.91 -7.25 -20.74
C THR A 141 2.97 -5.77 -20.35
N GLY A 142 3.71 -4.98 -21.15
CA GLY A 142 3.75 -3.52 -21.05
C GLY A 142 4.66 -2.95 -19.97
N THR A 143 4.49 -1.67 -19.69
CA THR A 143 5.26 -0.91 -18.70
C THR A 143 4.93 -1.36 -17.27
N VAL A 144 5.94 -1.50 -16.44
CA VAL A 144 5.82 -1.87 -15.04
C VAL A 144 5.88 -0.62 -14.17
N PRO A 145 4.82 -0.27 -13.43
CA PRO A 145 4.93 0.76 -12.40
C PRO A 145 5.88 0.29 -11.29
N VAL A 146 6.88 1.11 -10.92
CA VAL A 146 7.85 0.73 -9.89
C VAL A 146 7.18 0.42 -8.55
N ALA A 147 6.04 1.05 -8.26
CA ALA A 147 5.27 0.82 -7.04
C ALA A 147 4.78 -0.63 -6.89
N SER A 148 4.55 -1.31 -8.01
CA SER A 148 4.06 -2.70 -8.04
C SER A 148 5.17 -3.75 -7.97
N LEU A 149 6.43 -3.34 -8.08
CA LEU A 149 7.56 -4.27 -7.94
C LEU A 149 7.77 -4.63 -6.47
N VAL A 150 7.95 -5.91 -6.21
CA VAL A 150 8.26 -6.46 -4.89
C VAL A 150 9.31 -7.57 -5.02
N PRO A 151 10.14 -7.82 -4.00
CA PRO A 151 11.06 -8.95 -4.01
C PRO A 151 10.32 -10.29 -4.28
N PRO A 152 10.96 -11.25 -4.98
CA PRO A 152 12.39 -11.30 -5.32
C PRO A 152 12.79 -10.48 -6.54
N GLU A 153 11.84 -9.87 -7.26
CA GLU A 153 12.15 -9.05 -8.44
C GLU A 153 13.01 -7.84 -8.08
N ARG A 154 13.86 -7.44 -9.03
CA ARG A 154 14.76 -6.29 -8.86
C ARG A 154 14.76 -5.41 -10.08
N LEU A 155 14.99 -4.13 -9.85
CA LEU A 155 15.31 -3.18 -10.91
C LEU A 155 16.63 -3.59 -11.59
N GLN A 156 16.69 -3.44 -12.91
CA GLN A 156 17.89 -3.67 -13.71
C GLN A 156 18.22 -2.37 -14.43
N ILE A 157 19.48 -1.95 -14.35
CA ILE A 157 20.02 -0.87 -15.18
C ILE A 157 20.42 -1.51 -16.51
N ALA A 158 19.49 -1.51 -17.46
CA ALA A 158 19.65 -2.18 -18.74
C ALA A 158 20.73 -1.50 -19.59
N SER A 159 20.68 -0.18 -19.67
CA SER A 159 21.69 0.61 -20.40
C SER A 159 21.91 1.97 -19.75
N ALA A 160 23.06 2.53 -20.02
CA ALA A 160 23.37 3.94 -19.78
C ALA A 160 24.21 4.45 -20.95
N SER A 161 23.83 5.59 -21.50
CA SER A 161 24.52 6.28 -22.59
C SER A 161 24.80 7.71 -22.20
N LEU A 162 25.84 8.30 -22.76
CA LEU A 162 26.28 9.66 -22.47
C LEU A 162 26.30 10.49 -23.75
N ALA A 163 25.81 11.73 -23.68
CA ALA A 163 25.85 12.71 -24.74
C ALA A 163 26.13 14.11 -24.14
N PRO A 164 26.86 14.98 -24.88
CA PRO A 164 27.64 14.69 -26.06
C PRO A 164 28.80 13.74 -25.77
N SER A 165 29.53 13.31 -26.79
CA SER A 165 30.78 12.58 -26.62
C SER A 165 31.71 13.31 -25.66
N LEU A 166 32.32 12.59 -24.73
CA LEU A 166 33.10 13.16 -23.65
C LEU A 166 34.46 13.67 -24.17
N THR A 167 34.72 14.94 -23.94
CA THR A 167 36.03 15.58 -24.20
C THR A 167 36.55 16.23 -22.94
N ARG A 168 37.81 16.67 -22.92
CA ARG A 168 38.39 17.38 -21.77
C ARG A 168 37.77 18.76 -21.49
N SER A 169 37.12 19.33 -22.48
CA SER A 169 36.42 20.62 -22.42
C SER A 169 34.92 20.50 -22.17
N THR A 170 34.41 19.27 -22.06
CA THR A 170 32.96 19.03 -21.82
C THR A 170 32.50 19.70 -20.53
N ASN A 171 31.54 20.63 -20.61
CA ASN A 171 31.02 21.37 -19.48
C ASN A 171 29.72 20.78 -18.93
N THR A 172 28.99 20.06 -19.76
CA THR A 172 27.70 19.44 -19.36
C THR A 172 27.61 18.08 -20.02
N ILE A 173 27.18 17.11 -19.28
CA ILE A 173 26.87 15.76 -19.78
C ILE A 173 25.40 15.44 -19.56
N ARG A 174 24.81 14.68 -20.48
CA ARG A 174 23.50 14.07 -20.33
C ARG A 174 23.66 12.55 -20.31
N ILE A 175 23.23 11.95 -19.23
CA ILE A 175 23.28 10.50 -19.06
C ILE A 175 21.85 9.98 -19.20
N ARG A 176 21.57 9.26 -20.30
CA ARG A 176 20.32 8.55 -20.46
C ARG A 176 20.45 7.16 -19.87
N VAL A 177 19.61 6.85 -18.89
CA VAL A 177 19.58 5.54 -18.21
C VAL A 177 18.25 4.88 -18.53
N VAL A 178 18.29 3.58 -18.83
CA VAL A 178 17.10 2.75 -19.05
C VAL A 178 16.99 1.73 -17.93
N ILE A 179 15.83 1.72 -17.27
CA ILE A 179 15.53 0.81 -16.16
C ILE A 179 14.49 -0.20 -16.61
N GLN A 180 14.78 -1.45 -16.35
CA GLN A 180 13.95 -2.61 -16.66
C GLN A 180 13.75 -3.47 -15.42
N ALA A 181 12.72 -4.30 -15.45
CA ALA A 181 12.45 -5.40 -14.52
C ALA A 181 11.57 -6.42 -15.25
N CYS A 182 11.28 -7.55 -14.61
CA CYS A 182 10.26 -8.46 -15.12
C CYS A 182 10.50 -8.86 -16.59
N ASP A 183 11.59 -9.54 -16.87
CA ASP A 183 11.94 -10.00 -18.21
C ASP A 183 12.10 -8.86 -19.25
N THR A 184 12.90 -7.86 -18.89
CA THR A 184 13.26 -6.72 -19.75
C THR A 184 12.18 -5.67 -20.00
N ARG A 185 11.08 -5.69 -19.26
CA ARG A 185 10.03 -4.67 -19.40
C ARG A 185 10.45 -3.31 -18.82
N PRO A 186 10.09 -2.19 -19.47
CA PRO A 186 10.41 -0.86 -18.98
C PRO A 186 9.73 -0.57 -17.65
N VAL A 187 10.44 0.10 -16.74
CA VAL A 187 9.92 0.46 -15.41
C VAL A 187 9.67 1.95 -15.33
N GLN A 188 8.43 2.33 -15.08
CA GLN A 188 8.01 3.72 -14.85
C GLN A 188 8.04 4.07 -13.37
N GLY A 189 8.46 5.30 -13.05
CA GLY A 189 8.43 5.84 -11.69
C GLY A 189 9.63 5.45 -10.83
N ALA A 190 10.64 4.74 -11.38
CA ALA A 190 11.87 4.45 -10.64
C ALA A 190 12.70 5.72 -10.47
N THR A 191 13.18 5.94 -9.25
CA THR A 191 14.13 7.03 -8.96
C THR A 191 15.52 6.60 -9.37
N VAL A 192 16.15 7.35 -10.27
CA VAL A 192 17.51 7.12 -10.75
C VAL A 192 18.42 8.25 -10.27
N PHE A 193 19.50 7.86 -9.64
CA PHE A 193 20.56 8.73 -9.15
C PHE A 193 21.83 8.42 -9.93
N ALA A 194 22.56 9.45 -10.37
CA ALA A 194 23.84 9.30 -11.00
C ALA A 194 24.87 10.28 -10.40
N THR A 195 26.12 9.83 -10.31
CA THR A 195 27.23 10.67 -9.85
C THR A 195 28.54 10.19 -10.44
N ALA A 196 29.38 11.12 -10.90
CA ALA A 196 30.70 10.82 -11.39
C ALA A 196 31.64 10.35 -10.26
N ILE A 197 32.58 9.49 -10.59
CA ILE A 197 33.63 9.00 -9.69
C ILE A 197 35.00 9.41 -10.26
N PRO A 198 35.82 10.19 -9.56
CA PRO A 198 35.58 10.87 -8.25
C PRO A 198 34.43 11.89 -8.29
N TYR A 199 33.78 12.10 -7.14
CA TYR A 199 32.55 12.90 -7.01
C TYR A 199 32.69 14.41 -7.34
N ASN A 200 33.91 14.89 -7.49
CA ASN A 200 34.20 16.30 -7.82
C ASN A 200 34.27 16.58 -9.32
N GLN A 201 34.01 15.61 -10.20
CA GLN A 201 34.11 15.80 -11.65
C GLN A 201 32.85 16.44 -12.25
N PHE A 202 31.68 15.93 -11.86
CA PHE A 202 30.37 16.45 -12.30
C PHE A 202 29.43 16.57 -11.12
N ALA A 203 28.40 17.38 -11.28
CA ALA A 203 27.35 17.53 -10.29
C ALA A 203 26.52 16.26 -10.22
N VAL A 204 26.00 15.96 -9.03
CA VAL A 204 25.05 14.85 -8.83
C VAL A 204 23.71 15.17 -9.52
N ALA A 205 23.12 14.18 -10.19
CA ALA A 205 21.81 14.31 -10.76
C ALA A 205 20.88 13.18 -10.32
N GLN A 206 19.59 13.52 -10.25
CA GLN A 206 18.52 12.57 -9.93
C GLN A 206 17.30 12.86 -10.80
N GLY A 207 16.56 11.82 -11.16
CA GLY A 207 15.33 11.92 -11.92
C GLY A 207 14.48 10.66 -11.80
N THR A 208 13.32 10.68 -12.46
CA THR A 208 12.36 9.57 -12.40
C THR A 208 12.11 9.04 -13.81
N THR A 209 12.05 7.74 -13.98
CA THR A 209 11.83 7.09 -15.27
C THR A 209 10.43 7.32 -15.81
N GLY A 210 10.33 7.58 -17.11
CA GLY A 210 9.08 7.66 -17.87
C GLY A 210 8.49 6.29 -18.21
N ALA A 211 7.45 6.28 -19.02
CA ALA A 211 6.74 5.06 -19.46
C ALA A 211 7.61 4.12 -20.31
N ASP A 212 8.63 4.64 -20.98
CA ASP A 212 9.63 3.87 -21.73
C ASP A 212 10.75 3.31 -20.85
N GLY A 213 10.65 3.47 -19.53
CA GLY A 213 11.67 3.07 -18.55
C GLY A 213 12.92 3.95 -18.57
N SER A 214 12.97 5.03 -19.34
CA SER A 214 14.15 5.87 -19.45
C SER A 214 14.05 7.15 -18.64
N VAL A 215 15.21 7.67 -18.25
CA VAL A 215 15.40 9.01 -17.70
C VAL A 215 16.69 9.60 -18.23
N THR A 216 16.68 10.91 -18.50
CA THR A 216 17.89 11.66 -18.88
C THR A 216 18.28 12.58 -17.74
N LEU A 217 19.48 12.37 -17.21
CA LEU A 217 20.06 13.15 -16.14
C LEU A 217 21.07 14.12 -16.73
N THR A 218 21.02 15.39 -16.33
CA THR A 218 21.96 16.42 -16.78
C THR A 218 22.87 16.80 -15.64
N GLU A 219 24.18 16.67 -15.85
CA GLU A 219 25.21 16.98 -14.85
C GLU A 219 26.14 18.07 -15.38
N ALA A 220 26.34 19.11 -14.59
CA ALA A 220 27.27 20.18 -14.89
C ALA A 220 28.68 19.81 -14.41
N ARG A 221 29.71 20.22 -15.17
CA ARG A 221 31.11 20.07 -14.83
C ARG A 221 31.45 20.73 -13.51
N ARG A 222 32.32 20.09 -12.76
CA ARG A 222 32.99 20.64 -11.57
C ARG A 222 34.49 20.81 -11.80
N SER A 223 35.17 21.47 -10.86
CA SER A 223 36.60 21.79 -10.92
C SER A 223 37.51 20.53 -11.00
N GLY A 224 37.03 19.39 -10.51
CA GLY A 224 37.77 18.13 -10.53
C GLY A 224 37.74 17.40 -11.86
N PHE A 225 37.15 17.95 -12.94
CA PHE A 225 37.14 17.31 -14.25
C PHE A 225 38.00 18.05 -15.29
N PRO A 226 38.86 17.33 -16.04
CA PRO A 226 39.27 15.94 -15.83
C PRO A 226 40.16 15.80 -14.60
N ALA A 227 40.09 14.64 -13.91
CA ALA A 227 40.86 14.41 -12.70
C ALA A 227 42.38 14.45 -12.93
N SER A 228 42.83 14.11 -14.16
CA SER A 228 44.22 14.25 -14.60
C SER A 228 44.30 14.35 -16.12
N ARG A 229 45.48 14.77 -16.64
CA ARG A 229 45.75 14.76 -18.08
C ARG A 229 45.75 13.35 -18.70
N HIS A 230 45.85 12.32 -17.88
CA HIS A 230 45.87 10.92 -18.30
C HIS A 230 44.51 10.24 -18.15
N GLN A 231 43.50 10.92 -17.67
CA GLN A 231 42.14 10.35 -17.55
C GLN A 231 41.63 9.98 -18.96
N ARG A 232 41.26 8.71 -19.13
CA ARG A 232 40.72 8.13 -20.38
C ARG A 232 39.26 7.79 -20.31
N LEU A 233 38.72 7.66 -19.10
CA LEU A 233 37.34 7.25 -18.83
C LEU A 233 36.72 8.15 -17.79
N LEU A 234 35.42 8.41 -17.92
CA LEU A 234 34.58 8.92 -16.85
C LEU A 234 33.79 7.75 -16.28
N ALA A 235 34.04 7.40 -15.03
CA ALA A 235 33.21 6.43 -14.32
C ALA A 235 32.01 7.14 -13.67
N VAL A 236 30.84 6.57 -13.83
CA VAL A 236 29.59 7.08 -13.24
C VAL A 236 28.93 5.97 -12.43
N PHE A 237 28.69 6.23 -11.16
CA PHE A 237 27.87 5.39 -10.33
C PHE A 237 26.40 5.71 -10.59
N VAL A 238 25.61 4.71 -10.96
CA VAL A 238 24.18 4.80 -11.19
C VAL A 238 23.45 3.91 -10.19
N ARG A 239 22.42 4.43 -9.55
CA ARG A 239 21.51 3.69 -8.67
C ARG A 239 20.08 3.89 -9.15
N ALA A 240 19.33 2.81 -9.27
CA ALA A 240 17.88 2.83 -9.44
C ALA A 240 17.20 2.31 -8.18
N SER A 241 16.14 2.95 -7.73
CA SER A 241 15.41 2.60 -6.52
C SER A 241 13.91 2.82 -6.67
N LYS A 242 13.13 2.06 -5.92
CA LYS A 242 11.72 2.33 -5.68
C LYS A 242 11.61 3.39 -4.58
N PRO A 243 10.77 4.42 -4.74
CA PRO A 243 10.51 5.37 -3.66
C PRO A 243 10.08 4.66 -2.37
N GLY A 244 10.72 5.01 -1.25
CA GLY A 244 10.47 4.39 0.06
C GLY A 244 11.28 3.12 0.36
N ASP A 245 11.95 2.52 -0.62
CA ASP A 245 12.85 1.39 -0.36
C ASP A 245 14.13 1.84 0.38
N PRO A 246 14.68 1.00 1.27
CA PRO A 246 16.01 1.22 1.83
C PRO A 246 17.07 1.31 0.73
N ALA A 247 18.09 2.13 0.92
CA ALA A 247 19.14 2.35 -0.08
C ALA A 247 19.87 1.06 -0.54
N LEU A 248 19.89 0.03 0.30
CA LEU A 248 20.56 -1.25 0.05
C LEU A 248 19.61 -2.45 0.03
N GLY A 249 18.31 -2.21 0.11
CA GLY A 249 17.28 -3.27 0.18
C GLY A 249 16.20 -3.12 -0.88
N GLY A 250 15.11 -3.88 -0.71
CA GLY A 250 13.97 -3.87 -1.61
C GLY A 250 14.33 -4.30 -3.03
N VAL A 251 13.78 -3.59 -4.02
CA VAL A 251 13.99 -3.86 -5.45
C VAL A 251 15.13 -3.04 -6.07
N SER A 252 15.88 -2.29 -5.29
CA SER A 252 16.94 -1.37 -5.76
C SER A 252 18.08 -2.09 -6.50
N SER A 253 18.67 -1.40 -7.47
CA SER A 253 19.85 -1.85 -8.23
C SER A 253 20.88 -0.74 -8.35
N ARG A 254 22.13 -1.12 -8.56
CA ARG A 254 23.26 -0.20 -8.74
C ARG A 254 24.28 -0.76 -9.71
N ARG A 255 24.93 0.16 -10.45
CA ARG A 255 25.97 -0.18 -11.43
C ARG A 255 26.96 0.97 -11.58
N VAL A 256 28.21 0.66 -11.80
CA VAL A 256 29.20 1.62 -12.31
C VAL A 256 29.29 1.47 -13.81
N VAL A 257 29.18 2.57 -14.54
CA VAL A 257 29.28 2.65 -16.00
C VAL A 257 30.46 3.54 -16.35
N ALA A 258 31.27 3.12 -17.30
CA ALA A 258 32.43 3.87 -17.76
C ALA A 258 32.19 4.42 -19.17
N PHE A 259 32.47 5.69 -19.38
CA PHE A 259 32.35 6.38 -20.65
C PHE A 259 33.74 6.81 -21.13
N PRO A 260 34.20 6.36 -22.30
CA PRO A 260 35.50 6.75 -22.85
C PRO A 260 35.47 8.20 -23.31
N PHE A 261 36.66 8.82 -23.28
CA PHE A 261 36.84 10.10 -23.97
C PHE A 261 36.88 9.84 -25.49
N ALA A 262 36.30 10.77 -26.23
CA ALA A 262 36.43 10.76 -27.69
C ALA A 262 37.90 10.88 -28.09
N HIS A 263 38.33 10.04 -29.03
CA HIS A 263 39.64 10.17 -29.64
C HIS A 263 39.62 11.42 -30.52
N HIS A 264 40.58 12.32 -30.33
CA HIS A 264 40.96 13.39 -31.22
C HIS A 264 42.20 12.96 -32.01
#